data_8daf86b4e329f8e1ab05146c57864d01
#
_entry.id   8daf86b4e329f8e1ab05146c57864d01
#
_cell.length_a   1.000
_cell.length_b   1.000
_cell.length_c   1.000
_cell.angle_alpha   90.00
_cell.angle_beta   90.00
_cell.angle_gamma   90.00
#
_symmetry.space_group_name_H-M   'P 1'
#
loop_
_entity.id
_entity.type
_entity.pdbx_description
1 polymer ?
#
loop_
_entity_poly.entity_id
_entity_poly.type
_entity_poly.pdbx_seq_one_letter_code
_entity_poly.pdbx_strand_id
1 'polypeptide(L)'
;MDIGQLEAFVQVAARHSFSRAAEVLQLTQPSITARIQTLERDLGEELFERTGRAVQLTDAGLSYLPYAERVLITLKEGRDALEDIRGINLGSLYLGSARTISTYVLPRILHRFRELFPGIDVVIRTGRSEQVLNMLLADEVQVGLARSLAHPELETIHLYDDEIALVAYPQHPFANGRPVTVGETAGQPIILFDRGSSYYELIQNIFRQAGVIPHVTMELDSLEATKRMVEQELGVALLPLVTVERELAEGTLVKVELRDPEPLVRPIAIIYRRHRKRSRTAQAFVDTLAEMYNQSLPLGEGNRSIPRPV
;
A
#
# COMPACT_ATOMS: atom_id res chain seq x y z
N MET A 1 4.99 12.79 -30.28
CA MET A 1 4.45 12.41 -28.96
C MET A 1 4.14 13.67 -28.16
N ASP A 2 2.93 13.80 -27.57
CA ASP A 2 2.49 14.94 -26.75
C ASP A 2 1.76 14.47 -25.45
N ILE A 3 1.50 15.41 -24.53
CA ILE A 3 0.87 15.12 -23.23
C ILE A 3 -0.55 14.56 -23.40
N GLY A 4 -1.34 15.09 -24.34
CA GLY A 4 -2.70 14.63 -24.56
C GLY A 4 -2.79 13.20 -25.09
N GLN A 5 -1.75 12.73 -25.78
CA GLN A 5 -1.63 11.34 -26.22
C GLN A 5 -1.33 10.41 -25.00
N LEU A 6 -0.43 10.85 -24.09
CA LEU A 6 -0.15 10.12 -22.86
C LEU A 6 -1.39 10.05 -21.95
N GLU A 7 -2.12 11.16 -21.79
CA GLU A 7 -3.38 11.20 -21.06
C GLU A 7 -4.41 10.21 -21.63
N ALA A 8 -4.58 10.21 -22.96
CA ALA A 8 -5.49 9.28 -23.62
C ALA A 8 -5.08 7.82 -23.37
N PHE A 9 -3.77 7.51 -23.51
CA PHE A 9 -3.24 6.16 -23.28
C PHE A 9 -3.51 5.68 -21.84
N VAL A 10 -3.14 6.46 -20.83
CA VAL A 10 -3.32 6.12 -19.42
C VAL A 10 -4.82 5.97 -19.08
N GLN A 11 -5.69 6.84 -19.60
CA GLN A 11 -7.13 6.76 -19.34
C GLN A 11 -7.79 5.55 -20.01
N VAL A 12 -7.38 5.17 -21.22
CA VAL A 12 -7.88 3.96 -21.89
C VAL A 12 -7.41 2.71 -21.13
N ALA A 13 -6.14 2.66 -20.71
CA ALA A 13 -5.59 1.56 -19.92
C ALA A 13 -6.33 1.37 -18.59
N ALA A 14 -6.54 2.46 -17.83
CA ALA A 14 -7.20 2.42 -16.54
C ALA A 14 -8.68 2.01 -16.60
N ARG A 15 -9.37 2.30 -17.70
CA ARG A 15 -10.82 2.06 -17.85
C ARG A 15 -11.16 0.86 -18.73
N HIS A 16 -10.17 0.28 -19.39
CA HIS A 16 -10.35 -0.77 -20.38
C HIS A 16 -11.42 -0.41 -21.45
N SER A 17 -11.51 0.91 -21.81
CA SER A 17 -12.54 1.43 -22.70
C SER A 17 -12.18 2.77 -23.30
N PHE A 18 -12.16 2.86 -24.62
CA PHE A 18 -11.98 4.12 -25.35
C PHE A 18 -13.12 5.11 -25.11
N SER A 19 -14.36 4.62 -25.04
CA SER A 19 -15.53 5.50 -24.82
C SER A 19 -15.54 6.11 -23.42
N ARG A 20 -15.26 5.31 -22.37
CA ARG A 20 -15.15 5.81 -21.00
C ARG A 20 -13.97 6.77 -20.80
N ALA A 21 -12.86 6.53 -21.49
CA ALA A 21 -11.72 7.44 -21.48
C ALA A 21 -12.11 8.79 -22.16
N ALA A 22 -12.87 8.74 -23.25
CA ALA A 22 -13.38 9.92 -23.92
C ALA A 22 -14.27 10.77 -23.03
N GLU A 23 -15.21 10.16 -22.31
CA GLU A 23 -16.09 10.84 -21.35
C GLU A 23 -15.28 11.59 -20.27
N VAL A 24 -14.28 10.93 -19.69
CA VAL A 24 -13.44 11.52 -18.62
C VAL A 24 -12.60 12.67 -19.13
N LEU A 25 -12.03 12.54 -20.34
CA LEU A 25 -11.22 13.60 -20.94
C LEU A 25 -12.06 14.68 -21.64
N GLN A 26 -13.40 14.56 -21.60
CA GLN A 26 -14.35 15.47 -22.28
C GLN A 26 -14.04 15.59 -23.78
N LEU A 27 -13.73 14.46 -24.40
CA LEU A 27 -13.40 14.33 -25.81
C LEU A 27 -14.34 13.34 -26.50
N THR A 28 -14.29 13.29 -27.82
CA THR A 28 -14.99 12.25 -28.59
C THR A 28 -14.14 10.96 -28.65
N GLN A 29 -14.80 9.81 -28.74
CA GLN A 29 -14.11 8.53 -28.87
C GLN A 29 -13.19 8.46 -30.12
N PRO A 30 -13.56 9.00 -31.31
CA PRO A 30 -12.63 9.12 -32.43
C PRO A 30 -11.38 9.94 -32.12
N SER A 31 -11.48 11.01 -31.31
CA SER A 31 -10.32 11.81 -30.89
C SER A 31 -9.37 10.98 -30.01
N ILE A 32 -9.89 10.20 -29.08
CA ILE A 32 -9.07 9.30 -28.26
C ILE A 32 -8.37 8.27 -29.15
N THR A 33 -9.11 7.64 -30.06
CA THR A 33 -8.55 6.66 -31.00
C THR A 33 -7.41 7.27 -31.84
N ALA A 34 -7.61 8.48 -32.37
CA ALA A 34 -6.59 9.17 -33.15
C ALA A 34 -5.33 9.50 -32.32
N ARG A 35 -5.50 9.92 -31.05
CA ARG A 35 -4.37 10.17 -30.14
C ARG A 35 -3.56 8.90 -29.89
N ILE A 36 -4.24 7.78 -29.58
CA ILE A 36 -3.58 6.48 -29.38
C ILE A 36 -2.84 6.04 -30.65
N GLN A 37 -3.48 6.06 -31.80
CA GLN A 37 -2.85 5.66 -33.06
C GLN A 37 -1.63 6.52 -33.39
N THR A 38 -1.65 7.81 -33.06
CA THR A 38 -0.50 8.68 -33.25
C THR A 38 0.61 8.33 -32.26
N LEU A 39 0.30 8.07 -31.01
CA LEU A 39 1.27 7.61 -30.01
C LEU A 39 1.93 6.29 -30.43
N GLU A 40 1.13 5.29 -30.82
CA GLU A 40 1.61 4.00 -31.31
C GLU A 40 2.54 4.16 -32.53
N ARG A 41 2.17 5.03 -33.45
CA ARG A 41 3.01 5.35 -34.63
C ARG A 41 4.34 6.02 -34.24
N ASP A 42 4.30 6.95 -33.27
CA ASP A 42 5.50 7.64 -32.78
C ASP A 42 6.45 6.69 -32.05
N LEU A 43 5.91 5.68 -31.36
CA LEU A 43 6.66 4.66 -30.61
C LEU A 43 7.09 3.48 -31.50
N GLY A 44 6.41 3.26 -32.63
CA GLY A 44 6.64 2.11 -33.52
C GLY A 44 6.04 0.79 -33.01
N GLU A 45 5.21 0.84 -31.96
CA GLU A 45 4.63 -0.33 -31.32
C GLU A 45 3.13 -0.14 -31.06
N GLU A 46 2.33 -1.21 -31.15
CA GLU A 46 0.93 -1.21 -30.73
C GLU A 46 0.87 -1.35 -29.21
N LEU A 47 0.12 -0.46 -28.54
CA LEU A 47 -0.03 -0.45 -27.09
C LEU A 47 -1.29 -1.18 -26.61
N PHE A 48 -2.28 -1.34 -27.51
CA PHE A 48 -3.52 -2.07 -27.24
C PHE A 48 -3.75 -3.20 -28.24
N GLU A 49 -4.29 -4.33 -27.75
CA GLU A 49 -4.70 -5.43 -28.61
C GLU A 49 -5.89 -5.00 -29.47
N ARG A 50 -5.82 -5.31 -30.76
CA ARG A 50 -6.87 -5.00 -31.75
C ARG A 50 -7.90 -6.11 -31.91
N THR A 51 -7.65 -7.28 -31.32
CA THR A 51 -8.48 -8.47 -31.46
C THR A 51 -9.21 -8.77 -30.16
N GLY A 52 -10.52 -8.50 -30.12
CA GLY A 52 -11.36 -8.90 -28.99
C GLY A 52 -12.47 -7.93 -28.64
N ARG A 53 -13.36 -8.35 -27.72
CA ARG A 53 -14.44 -7.52 -27.18
C ARG A 53 -13.97 -6.61 -26.02
N ALA A 54 -12.80 -6.88 -25.46
CA ALA A 54 -12.22 -6.13 -24.33
C ALA A 54 -10.97 -5.40 -24.79
N VAL A 55 -10.79 -4.14 -24.33
CA VAL A 55 -9.57 -3.37 -24.52
C VAL A 55 -8.52 -3.88 -23.55
N GLN A 56 -7.45 -4.47 -24.06
CA GLN A 56 -6.32 -4.98 -23.29
C GLN A 56 -5.02 -4.34 -23.76
N LEU A 57 -4.06 -4.22 -22.85
CA LEU A 57 -2.71 -3.76 -23.20
C LEU A 57 -1.92 -4.91 -23.81
N THR A 58 -1.09 -4.58 -24.82
CA THR A 58 -0.03 -5.45 -25.30
C THR A 58 1.13 -5.50 -24.29
N ASP A 59 2.10 -6.39 -24.48
CA ASP A 59 3.34 -6.39 -23.69
C ASP A 59 4.08 -5.04 -23.78
N ALA A 60 4.08 -4.40 -24.95
CA ALA A 60 4.61 -3.05 -25.14
C ALA A 60 3.82 -2.02 -24.33
N GLY A 61 2.47 -2.10 -24.37
CA GLY A 61 1.59 -1.25 -23.57
C GLY A 61 1.81 -1.41 -22.07
N LEU A 62 1.90 -2.67 -21.57
CA LEU A 62 2.20 -2.96 -20.17
C LEU A 62 3.58 -2.38 -19.74
N SER A 63 4.58 -2.52 -20.61
CA SER A 63 5.93 -2.00 -20.34
C SER A 63 5.97 -0.47 -20.37
N TYR A 64 5.21 0.19 -21.25
CA TYR A 64 5.22 1.64 -21.42
C TYR A 64 4.35 2.38 -20.41
N LEU A 65 3.28 1.77 -19.89
CA LEU A 65 2.31 2.40 -19.00
C LEU A 65 2.95 3.10 -17.78
N PRO A 66 3.90 2.47 -17.04
CA PRO A 66 4.54 3.13 -15.90
C PRO A 66 5.28 4.42 -16.26
N TYR A 67 5.89 4.46 -17.46
CA TYR A 67 6.61 5.66 -17.93
C TYR A 67 5.64 6.78 -18.30
N ALA A 68 4.52 6.47 -18.97
CA ALA A 68 3.50 7.44 -19.33
C ALA A 68 2.86 8.06 -18.07
N GLU A 69 2.50 7.23 -17.09
CA GLU A 69 1.98 7.69 -15.81
C GLU A 69 2.96 8.60 -15.06
N ARG A 70 4.25 8.23 -15.00
CA ARG A 70 5.29 9.02 -14.36
C ARG A 70 5.46 10.41 -14.99
N VAL A 71 5.42 10.50 -16.32
CA VAL A 71 5.47 11.81 -17.03
C VAL A 71 4.31 12.70 -16.61
N LEU A 72 3.09 12.16 -16.57
CA LEU A 72 1.90 12.91 -16.16
C LEU A 72 1.95 13.34 -14.69
N ILE A 73 2.42 12.47 -13.79
CA ILE A 73 2.64 12.79 -12.39
C ILE A 73 3.66 13.92 -12.24
N THR A 74 4.81 13.82 -12.92
CA THR A 74 5.87 14.83 -12.85
C THR A 74 5.40 16.20 -13.35
N LEU A 75 4.60 16.25 -14.42
CA LEU A 75 4.00 17.48 -14.92
C LEU A 75 3.02 18.09 -13.91
N LYS A 76 2.20 17.26 -13.26
CA LYS A 76 1.28 17.70 -12.22
C LYS A 76 2.04 18.24 -11.00
N GLU A 77 3.07 17.54 -10.54
CA GLU A 77 3.94 18.01 -9.45
C GLU A 77 4.59 19.37 -9.78
N GLY A 78 5.02 19.57 -11.03
CA GLY A 78 5.56 20.86 -11.46
C GLY A 78 4.53 21.99 -11.40
N ARG A 79 3.26 21.74 -11.74
CA ARG A 79 2.16 22.70 -11.58
C ARG A 79 1.87 22.96 -10.11
N ASP A 80 1.72 21.90 -9.32
CA ASP A 80 1.46 21.98 -7.87
C ASP A 80 2.56 22.78 -7.17
N ALA A 81 3.84 22.63 -7.56
CA ALA A 81 4.95 23.41 -7.04
C ALA A 81 4.86 24.91 -7.32
N LEU A 82 4.27 25.30 -8.45
CA LEU A 82 4.02 26.73 -8.76
C LEU A 82 2.81 27.28 -7.99
N GLU A 83 1.79 26.47 -7.81
CA GLU A 83 0.62 26.83 -7.00
C GLU A 83 1.00 26.96 -5.51
N ASP A 84 1.89 26.13 -5.02
CA ASP A 84 2.47 26.19 -3.69
C ASP A 84 3.15 27.54 -3.40
N ILE A 85 3.82 28.14 -4.39
CA ILE A 85 4.44 29.47 -4.26
C ILE A 85 3.37 30.55 -4.02
N ARG A 86 2.16 30.35 -4.51
CA ARG A 86 1.01 31.25 -4.35
C ARG A 86 0.27 31.10 -3.02
N GLY A 87 0.69 30.15 -2.16
CA GLY A 87 0.07 29.94 -0.84
C GLY A 87 -1.27 29.20 -0.86
N ILE A 88 -1.57 28.51 -1.92
CA ILE A 88 -2.81 27.75 -2.07
C ILE A 88 -2.56 26.33 -1.54
N ASN A 89 -3.32 25.88 -0.53
CA ASN A 89 -3.30 24.51 0.03
C ASN A 89 -4.01 23.52 -0.93
N LEU A 90 -3.60 23.51 -2.19
CA LEU A 90 -4.11 22.65 -3.24
C LEU A 90 -2.96 21.77 -3.73
N GLY A 91 -3.28 20.64 -4.33
CA GLY A 91 -2.28 19.77 -4.93
C GLY A 91 -2.64 18.30 -4.82
N SER A 92 -1.71 17.44 -5.16
CA SER A 92 -1.93 16.00 -5.11
C SER A 92 -0.85 15.30 -4.30
N LEU A 93 -1.29 14.32 -3.51
CA LEU A 93 -0.45 13.42 -2.76
C LEU A 93 -0.54 12.02 -3.36
N TYR A 94 0.58 11.49 -3.85
CA TYR A 94 0.70 10.13 -4.37
C TYR A 94 1.33 9.23 -3.31
N LEU A 95 0.54 8.31 -2.76
CA LEU A 95 0.95 7.39 -1.70
C LEU A 95 1.09 5.96 -2.22
N GLY A 96 2.22 5.32 -1.90
CA GLY A 96 2.35 3.88 -1.93
C GLY A 96 2.02 3.28 -0.55
N SER A 97 1.23 2.23 -0.48
CA SER A 97 0.91 1.62 0.81
C SER A 97 0.89 0.10 0.74
N ALA A 98 1.49 -0.56 1.72
CA ALA A 98 1.33 -2.00 1.88
C ALA A 98 -0.14 -2.34 2.13
N ARG A 99 -0.63 -3.46 1.57
CA ARG A 99 -2.06 -3.83 1.56
C ARG A 99 -2.71 -3.77 2.95
N THR A 100 -2.08 -4.36 3.96
CA THR A 100 -2.60 -4.37 5.34
C THR A 100 -2.70 -2.95 5.90
N ILE A 101 -1.67 -2.13 5.69
CA ILE A 101 -1.65 -0.73 6.12
C ILE A 101 -2.76 0.06 5.41
N SER A 102 -2.91 -0.14 4.10
CA SER A 102 -3.94 0.52 3.30
C SER A 102 -5.36 0.22 3.78
N THR A 103 -5.61 -1.01 4.24
CA THR A 103 -6.94 -1.44 4.66
C THR A 103 -7.27 -1.04 6.09
N TYR A 104 -6.33 -1.19 7.03
CA TYR A 104 -6.64 -1.10 8.46
C TYR A 104 -6.08 0.16 9.14
N VAL A 105 -4.99 0.73 8.64
CA VAL A 105 -4.30 1.85 9.30
C VAL A 105 -4.53 3.17 8.56
N LEU A 106 -4.36 3.16 7.25
CA LEU A 106 -4.41 4.35 6.40
C LEU A 106 -5.74 5.12 6.45
N PRO A 107 -6.93 4.48 6.58
CA PRO A 107 -8.19 5.23 6.66
C PRO A 107 -8.23 6.24 7.81
N ARG A 108 -7.73 5.87 9.01
CA ARG A 108 -7.66 6.77 10.16
C ARG A 108 -6.67 7.92 9.95
N ILE A 109 -5.55 7.62 9.30
CA ILE A 109 -4.54 8.64 8.96
C ILE A 109 -5.11 9.63 7.95
N LEU A 110 -5.76 9.14 6.90
CA LEU A 110 -6.35 9.99 5.85
C LEU A 110 -7.53 10.80 6.34
N HIS A 111 -8.32 10.27 7.28
CA HIS A 111 -9.36 11.07 7.93
C HIS A 111 -8.76 12.31 8.58
N ARG A 112 -7.73 12.13 9.41
CA ARG A 112 -7.01 13.25 10.05
C ARG A 112 -6.35 14.18 9.04
N PHE A 113 -5.71 13.64 8.02
CA PHE A 113 -5.07 14.43 6.98
C PHE A 113 -6.08 15.30 6.20
N ARG A 114 -7.25 14.78 5.87
CA ARG A 114 -8.30 15.54 5.18
C ARG A 114 -8.94 16.63 6.04
N GLU A 115 -9.02 16.43 7.36
CA GLU A 115 -9.44 17.51 8.27
C GLU A 115 -8.47 18.69 8.22
N LEU A 116 -7.16 18.41 8.18
CA LEU A 116 -6.12 19.43 8.15
C LEU A 116 -5.92 20.07 6.76
N PHE A 117 -6.10 19.30 5.70
CA PHE A 117 -5.80 19.68 4.31
C PHE A 117 -6.92 19.25 3.35
N PRO A 118 -8.13 19.87 3.45
CA PRO A 118 -9.29 19.44 2.66
C PRO A 118 -9.16 19.64 1.15
N GLY A 119 -8.22 20.50 0.71
CA GLY A 119 -7.98 20.82 -0.71
C GLY A 119 -6.94 19.91 -1.38
N ILE A 120 -6.37 18.92 -0.67
CA ILE A 120 -5.37 18.02 -1.25
C ILE A 120 -6.05 16.74 -1.76
N ASP A 121 -5.88 16.45 -3.05
CA ASP A 121 -6.26 15.18 -3.65
C ASP A 121 -5.28 14.07 -3.25
N VAL A 122 -5.80 12.91 -2.86
CA VAL A 122 -4.95 11.76 -2.49
C VAL A 122 -5.16 10.60 -3.47
N VAL A 123 -4.06 10.16 -4.05
CA VAL A 123 -4.01 8.97 -4.91
C VAL A 123 -3.22 7.89 -4.19
N ILE A 124 -3.81 6.71 -4.01
CA ILE A 124 -3.19 5.60 -3.28
C ILE A 124 -2.95 4.44 -4.24
N ARG A 125 -1.72 3.95 -4.26
CA ARG A 125 -1.33 2.71 -4.92
C ARG A 125 -1.00 1.67 -3.87
N THR A 126 -1.66 0.52 -3.94
CA THR A 126 -1.46 -0.55 -2.97
C THR A 126 -0.65 -1.69 -3.57
N GLY A 127 0.21 -2.30 -2.75
CA GLY A 127 1.01 -3.43 -3.17
C GLY A 127 1.62 -4.18 -1.98
N ARG A 128 2.55 -5.08 -2.25
CA ARG A 128 3.46 -5.60 -1.21
C ARG A 128 4.54 -4.55 -0.90
N SER A 129 5.23 -4.70 0.22
CA SER A 129 6.24 -3.72 0.65
C SER A 129 7.32 -3.48 -0.41
N GLU A 130 7.75 -4.54 -1.11
CA GLU A 130 8.72 -4.48 -2.21
C GLU A 130 8.16 -3.74 -3.44
N GLN A 131 6.87 -3.88 -3.71
CA GLN A 131 6.21 -3.14 -4.78
C GLN A 131 6.11 -1.65 -4.44
N VAL A 132 5.81 -1.32 -3.17
CA VAL A 132 5.83 0.08 -2.70
C VAL A 132 7.23 0.69 -2.85
N LEU A 133 8.29 -0.06 -2.52
CA LEU A 133 9.67 0.35 -2.74
C LEU A 133 9.93 0.63 -4.24
N ASN A 134 9.52 -0.27 -5.12
CA ASN A 134 9.69 -0.10 -6.57
C ASN A 134 8.91 1.12 -7.09
N MET A 135 7.69 1.37 -6.61
CA MET A 135 6.91 2.56 -6.95
C MET A 135 7.63 3.85 -6.54
N LEU A 136 8.29 3.88 -5.37
CA LEU A 136 9.11 5.01 -4.93
C LEU A 136 10.33 5.21 -5.84
N LEU A 137 11.04 4.13 -6.17
CA LEU A 137 12.22 4.18 -7.04
C LEU A 137 11.85 4.60 -8.48
N ALA A 138 10.67 4.23 -8.94
CA ALA A 138 10.13 4.62 -10.23
C ALA A 138 9.45 6.01 -10.23
N ASP A 139 9.45 6.74 -9.10
CA ASP A 139 8.75 8.03 -8.94
C ASP A 139 7.23 7.99 -9.22
N GLU A 140 6.61 6.82 -9.08
CA GLU A 140 5.15 6.66 -9.21
C GLU A 140 4.39 7.16 -7.98
N VAL A 141 5.07 7.20 -6.82
CA VAL A 141 4.54 7.69 -5.55
C VAL A 141 5.60 8.55 -4.84
N GLN A 142 5.14 9.47 -4.00
CA GLN A 142 6.00 10.43 -3.29
C GLN A 142 6.41 9.91 -1.91
N VAL A 143 5.50 9.19 -1.25
CA VAL A 143 5.68 8.62 0.09
C VAL A 143 5.17 7.19 0.07
N GLY A 144 5.86 6.30 0.76
CA GLY A 144 5.47 4.91 0.96
C GLY A 144 5.21 4.61 2.43
N LEU A 145 4.20 3.79 2.71
CA LEU A 145 3.95 3.17 4.00
C LEU A 145 4.08 1.66 3.86
N ALA A 146 5.13 1.09 4.41
CA ALA A 146 5.46 -0.32 4.26
C ALA A 146 6.27 -0.82 5.47
N ARG A 147 6.61 -2.12 5.51
CA ARG A 147 7.63 -2.59 6.44
C ARG A 147 8.94 -1.83 6.23
N SER A 148 9.72 -1.69 7.28
CA SER A 148 11.05 -1.08 7.16
C SER A 148 11.89 -1.84 6.13
N LEU A 149 12.37 -1.13 5.11
CA LEU A 149 13.18 -1.63 4.01
C LEU A 149 14.43 -0.76 3.87
N ALA A 150 15.58 -1.39 3.83
CA ALA A 150 16.85 -0.69 3.59
C ALA A 150 17.12 -0.59 2.09
N HIS A 151 17.32 0.63 1.57
CA HIS A 151 17.76 0.88 0.20
C HIS A 151 18.61 2.16 0.15
N PRO A 152 19.74 2.20 -0.62
CA PRO A 152 20.65 3.35 -0.64
C PRO A 152 19.98 4.67 -1.06
N GLU A 153 19.04 4.60 -1.99
CA GLU A 153 18.32 5.77 -2.53
C GLU A 153 17.10 6.20 -1.69
N LEU A 154 16.71 5.41 -0.69
CA LEU A 154 15.53 5.68 0.12
C LEU A 154 15.91 6.07 1.54
N GLU A 155 15.11 6.91 2.13
CA GLU A 155 15.10 7.22 3.54
C GLU A 155 13.91 6.52 4.18
N THR A 156 14.19 5.84 5.28
CA THR A 156 13.20 5.04 6.00
C THR A 156 13.11 5.54 7.42
N ILE A 157 11.93 5.96 7.85
CA ILE A 157 11.66 6.44 9.20
C ILE A 157 10.68 5.47 9.84
N HIS A 158 11.09 4.88 10.97
CA HIS A 158 10.23 4.02 11.78
C HIS A 158 8.95 4.78 12.18
N LEU A 159 7.79 4.14 12.06
CA LEU A 159 6.50 4.71 12.41
C LEU A 159 5.90 4.02 13.64
N TYR A 160 5.75 2.70 13.60
CA TYR A 160 5.27 1.86 14.71
C TYR A 160 5.67 0.41 14.47
N ASP A 161 5.57 -0.39 15.53
CA ASP A 161 5.75 -1.84 15.47
C ASP A 161 4.40 -2.54 15.36
N ASP A 162 4.22 -3.30 14.27
CA ASP A 162 3.01 -4.07 13.98
C ASP A 162 3.14 -5.44 14.64
N GLU A 163 2.41 -5.68 15.71
CA GLU A 163 2.40 -6.94 16.45
C GLU A 163 1.69 -8.03 15.65
N ILE A 164 2.24 -9.24 15.67
CA ILE A 164 1.58 -10.44 15.14
C ILE A 164 1.05 -11.25 16.32
N ALA A 165 -0.25 -11.46 16.34
CA ALA A 165 -0.95 -12.21 17.35
C ALA A 165 -1.33 -13.61 16.86
N LEU A 166 -1.19 -14.61 17.72
CA LEU A 166 -1.87 -15.89 17.55
C LEU A 166 -3.35 -15.70 17.88
N VAL A 167 -4.23 -16.07 16.94
CA VAL A 167 -5.68 -15.99 17.13
C VAL A 167 -6.34 -17.35 16.98
N ALA A 168 -7.38 -17.57 17.77
CA ALA A 168 -8.21 -18.76 17.76
C ALA A 168 -9.68 -18.38 17.89
N TYR A 169 -10.57 -19.31 17.61
CA TYR A 169 -12.00 -19.17 17.92
C TYR A 169 -12.25 -19.32 19.43
N PRO A 170 -13.34 -18.76 19.99
CA PRO A 170 -13.56 -18.70 21.44
C PRO A 170 -13.62 -20.05 22.17
N GLN A 171 -14.04 -21.13 21.48
CA GLN A 171 -14.14 -22.49 22.06
C GLN A 171 -12.85 -23.31 21.89
N HIS A 172 -11.81 -22.74 21.27
CA HIS A 172 -10.54 -23.45 21.07
C HIS A 172 -9.87 -23.74 22.42
N PRO A 173 -9.19 -24.90 22.59
CA PRO A 173 -8.49 -25.24 23.84
C PRO A 173 -7.47 -24.17 24.31
N PHE A 174 -6.95 -23.36 23.39
CA PHE A 174 -6.03 -22.25 23.71
C PHE A 174 -6.73 -20.99 24.24
N ALA A 175 -8.06 -20.89 24.11
CA ALA A 175 -8.83 -19.73 24.58
C ALA A 175 -9.06 -19.71 26.12
N ASN A 176 -8.34 -20.53 26.85
CA ASN A 176 -8.45 -20.65 28.33
C ASN A 176 -7.60 -19.62 29.10
N GLY A 177 -6.95 -18.69 28.44
CA GLY A 177 -6.09 -17.65 29.03
C GLY A 177 -4.68 -18.13 29.44
N ARG A 178 -4.34 -19.39 29.18
CA ARG A 178 -2.98 -19.91 29.40
C ARG A 178 -2.06 -19.56 28.21
N PRO A 179 -0.86 -19.02 28.48
CA PRO A 179 0.13 -18.86 27.42
C PRO A 179 0.54 -20.21 26.83
N VAL A 180 0.65 -20.27 25.51
CA VAL A 180 1.06 -21.47 24.76
C VAL A 180 2.44 -21.30 24.16
N THR A 181 3.15 -22.41 23.96
CA THR A 181 4.45 -22.40 23.27
C THR A 181 4.27 -22.48 21.75
N VAL A 182 5.30 -22.09 20.99
CA VAL A 182 5.34 -22.29 19.53
C VAL A 182 5.21 -23.78 19.17
N GLY A 183 5.75 -24.68 20.00
CA GLY A 183 5.64 -26.12 19.81
C GLY A 183 4.20 -26.62 19.96
N GLU A 184 3.45 -26.15 20.97
CA GLU A 184 2.04 -26.47 21.13
C GLU A 184 1.21 -25.93 19.95
N THR A 185 1.53 -24.72 19.48
CA THR A 185 0.88 -24.11 18.33
C THR A 185 1.14 -24.92 17.05
N ALA A 186 2.37 -25.41 16.84
CA ALA A 186 2.72 -26.21 15.68
C ALA A 186 1.92 -27.51 15.55
N GLY A 187 1.44 -28.07 16.67
CA GLY A 187 0.59 -29.25 16.70
C GLY A 187 -0.89 -29.00 16.35
N GLN A 188 -1.33 -27.74 16.24
CA GLN A 188 -2.69 -27.39 15.86
C GLN A 188 -2.84 -27.28 14.33
N PRO A 189 -4.05 -27.40 13.78
CA PRO A 189 -4.33 -27.01 12.42
C PRO A 189 -4.02 -25.52 12.24
N ILE A 190 -3.00 -25.18 11.42
CA ILE A 190 -2.58 -23.81 11.18
C ILE A 190 -3.06 -23.35 9.80
N ILE A 191 -3.65 -22.19 9.78
CA ILE A 191 -4.03 -21.47 8.54
C ILE A 191 -2.98 -20.40 8.29
N LEU A 192 -2.22 -20.53 7.21
CA LEU A 192 -1.20 -19.56 6.81
C LEU A 192 -1.74 -18.56 5.82
N PHE A 193 -1.21 -17.34 5.91
CA PHE A 193 -1.56 -16.23 5.05
C PHE A 193 -0.40 -15.90 4.11
N ASP A 194 -0.69 -15.72 2.84
CA ASP A 194 0.13 -15.20 1.72
C ASP A 194 1.64 -15.52 1.80
N ARG A 195 2.07 -16.62 1.19
CA ARG A 195 3.49 -17.05 1.07
C ARG A 195 4.45 -15.97 0.56
N GLY A 196 3.96 -15.05 -0.25
CA GLY A 196 4.76 -13.95 -0.78
C GLY A 196 4.81 -12.73 0.14
N SER A 197 4.26 -12.80 1.36
CA SER A 197 4.29 -11.69 2.30
C SER A 197 5.46 -11.77 3.28
N SER A 198 5.89 -10.61 3.76
CA SER A 198 6.88 -10.54 4.85
C SER A 198 6.37 -11.14 6.18
N TYR A 199 5.05 -11.28 6.34
CA TYR A 199 4.47 -11.98 7.48
C TYR A 199 4.74 -13.47 7.42
N TYR A 200 4.62 -14.08 6.24
CA TYR A 200 4.90 -15.50 6.06
C TYR A 200 6.34 -15.84 6.47
N GLU A 201 7.31 -15.05 6.00
CA GLU A 201 8.72 -15.24 6.36
C GLU A 201 8.93 -15.14 7.87
N LEU A 202 8.30 -14.15 8.52
CA LEU A 202 8.40 -13.95 9.95
C LEU A 202 7.79 -15.13 10.72
N ILE A 203 6.59 -15.60 10.34
CA ILE A 203 5.93 -16.76 10.93
C ILE A 203 6.75 -18.04 10.75
N GLN A 204 7.29 -18.28 9.56
CA GLN A 204 8.14 -19.44 9.31
C GLN A 204 9.43 -19.42 10.15
N ASN A 205 9.99 -18.23 10.36
CA ASN A 205 11.19 -18.09 11.20
C ASN A 205 10.94 -18.49 12.65
N ILE A 206 9.77 -18.20 13.21
CA ILE A 206 9.41 -18.60 14.58
C ILE A 206 9.42 -20.12 14.72
N PHE A 207 8.72 -20.82 13.84
CA PHE A 207 8.66 -22.28 13.88
C PHE A 207 10.05 -22.90 13.68
N ARG A 208 10.86 -22.32 12.78
CA ARG A 208 12.24 -22.75 12.54
C ARG A 208 13.12 -22.55 13.77
N GLN A 209 13.03 -21.40 14.45
CA GLN A 209 13.78 -21.12 15.68
C GLN A 209 13.38 -22.04 16.82
N ALA A 210 12.11 -22.39 16.91
CA ALA A 210 11.61 -23.36 17.88
C ALA A 210 11.95 -24.82 17.50
N GLY A 211 12.54 -25.07 16.33
CA GLY A 211 12.89 -26.42 15.87
C GLY A 211 11.69 -27.30 15.55
N VAL A 212 10.52 -26.71 15.25
CA VAL A 212 9.28 -27.43 14.98
C VAL A 212 8.74 -27.14 13.58
N ILE A 213 8.00 -28.11 13.04
CA ILE A 213 7.34 -27.97 11.73
C ILE A 213 5.83 -27.74 12.00
N PRO A 214 5.26 -26.62 11.53
CA PRO A 214 3.83 -26.35 11.74
C PRO A 214 2.94 -27.30 10.93
N HIS A 215 1.85 -27.76 11.54
CA HIS A 215 0.80 -28.52 10.85
C HIS A 215 -0.07 -27.58 10.02
N VAL A 216 0.38 -27.20 8.83
CA VAL A 216 -0.34 -26.31 7.93
C VAL A 216 -1.46 -27.08 7.22
N THR A 217 -2.70 -26.67 7.49
CA THR A 217 -3.89 -27.29 6.86
C THR A 217 -4.44 -26.46 5.71
N MET A 218 -4.20 -25.14 5.71
CA MET A 218 -4.65 -24.21 4.66
C MET A 218 -3.64 -23.12 4.42
N GLU A 219 -3.58 -22.64 3.17
CA GLU A 219 -2.85 -21.45 2.76
C GLU A 219 -3.78 -20.56 1.94
N LEU A 220 -3.90 -19.29 2.31
CA LEU A 220 -4.79 -18.32 1.70
C LEU A 220 -4.03 -17.04 1.35
N ASP A 221 -4.41 -16.39 0.25
CA ASP A 221 -3.87 -15.09 -0.17
C ASP A 221 -4.70 -13.90 0.35
N SER A 222 -5.82 -14.18 1.01
CA SER A 222 -6.75 -13.21 1.59
C SER A 222 -6.74 -13.29 3.12
N LEU A 223 -6.36 -12.19 3.75
CA LEU A 223 -6.38 -12.06 5.21
C LEU A 223 -7.80 -12.16 5.79
N GLU A 224 -8.78 -11.56 5.11
CA GLU A 224 -10.19 -11.67 5.50
C GLU A 224 -10.69 -13.12 5.42
N ALA A 225 -10.32 -13.87 4.38
CA ALA A 225 -10.65 -15.28 4.29
C ALA A 225 -10.00 -16.08 5.42
N THR A 226 -8.73 -15.78 5.77
CA THR A 226 -8.05 -16.43 6.89
C THR A 226 -8.80 -16.21 8.22
N LYS A 227 -9.23 -14.97 8.52
CA LYS A 227 -10.03 -14.69 9.70
C LYS A 227 -11.32 -15.50 9.74
N ARG A 228 -12.05 -15.52 8.61
CA ARG A 228 -13.30 -16.29 8.51
C ARG A 228 -13.10 -17.79 8.70
N MET A 229 -11.99 -18.36 8.23
CA MET A 229 -11.69 -19.78 8.48
C MET A 229 -11.42 -20.07 9.94
N VAL A 230 -10.75 -19.15 10.66
CA VAL A 230 -10.55 -19.28 12.12
C VAL A 230 -11.89 -19.17 12.85
N GLU A 231 -12.75 -18.21 12.50
CA GLU A 231 -14.11 -18.07 13.08
C GLU A 231 -14.98 -19.31 12.86
N GLN A 232 -14.74 -20.05 11.77
CA GLN A 232 -15.42 -21.33 11.45
C GLN A 232 -14.72 -22.56 12.06
N GLU A 233 -13.86 -22.37 13.05
CA GLU A 233 -13.20 -23.44 13.82
C GLU A 233 -12.27 -24.34 12.99
N LEU A 234 -11.80 -23.88 11.81
CA LEU A 234 -10.97 -24.68 10.93
C LEU A 234 -9.49 -24.72 11.31
N GLY A 235 -9.10 -23.95 12.33
CA GLY A 235 -7.73 -23.90 12.82
C GLY A 235 -7.41 -22.60 13.53
N VAL A 236 -6.11 -22.36 13.76
CA VAL A 236 -5.57 -21.13 14.36
C VAL A 236 -4.71 -20.39 13.33
N ALA A 237 -4.52 -19.09 13.52
CA ALA A 237 -3.69 -18.29 12.63
C ALA A 237 -2.83 -17.29 13.38
N LEU A 238 -1.68 -16.95 12.81
CA LEU A 238 -0.83 -15.84 13.23
C LEU A 238 -1.08 -14.66 12.32
N LEU A 239 -1.72 -13.60 12.84
CA LEU A 239 -2.20 -12.46 12.06
C LEU A 239 -1.73 -11.13 12.67
N PRO A 240 -1.54 -10.07 11.86
CA PRO A 240 -1.30 -8.75 12.38
C PRO A 240 -2.42 -8.30 13.32
N LEU A 241 -2.08 -7.86 14.51
CA LEU A 241 -3.06 -7.53 15.56
C LEU A 241 -4.08 -6.49 15.07
N VAL A 242 -3.62 -5.48 14.34
CA VAL A 242 -4.45 -4.41 13.77
C VAL A 242 -5.56 -4.96 12.85
N THR A 243 -5.40 -6.15 12.30
CA THR A 243 -6.37 -6.74 11.35
C THR A 243 -7.50 -7.49 12.04
N VAL A 244 -7.34 -7.81 13.31
CA VAL A 244 -8.29 -8.61 14.10
C VAL A 244 -8.88 -7.84 15.30
N GLU A 245 -8.56 -6.54 15.43
CA GLU A 245 -9.06 -5.70 16.54
C GLU A 245 -10.58 -5.74 16.66
N ARG A 246 -11.29 -5.72 15.55
CA ARG A 246 -12.76 -5.78 15.52
C ARG A 246 -13.26 -7.13 16.02
N GLU A 247 -12.74 -8.22 15.50
CA GLU A 247 -13.13 -9.59 15.86
C GLU A 247 -12.82 -9.89 17.33
N LEU A 248 -11.70 -9.35 17.85
CA LEU A 248 -11.37 -9.44 19.28
C LEU A 248 -12.36 -8.64 20.15
N ALA A 249 -12.75 -7.43 19.71
CA ALA A 249 -13.74 -6.62 20.42
C ALA A 249 -15.16 -7.22 20.38
N GLU A 250 -15.54 -7.85 19.27
CA GLU A 250 -16.80 -8.55 19.08
C GLU A 250 -16.81 -9.94 19.77
N GLY A 251 -15.64 -10.45 20.15
CA GLY A 251 -15.48 -11.77 20.77
C GLY A 251 -15.67 -12.95 19.82
N THR A 252 -15.59 -12.72 18.50
CA THR A 252 -15.64 -13.79 17.48
C THR A 252 -14.29 -14.49 17.32
N LEU A 253 -13.21 -13.80 17.69
CA LEU A 253 -11.86 -14.36 17.85
C LEU A 253 -11.31 -14.04 19.24
N VAL A 254 -10.34 -14.82 19.68
CA VAL A 254 -9.57 -14.55 20.90
C VAL A 254 -8.08 -14.50 20.58
N LYS A 255 -7.38 -13.54 21.20
CA LYS A 255 -5.91 -13.49 21.18
C LYS A 255 -5.38 -14.54 22.15
N VAL A 256 -4.48 -15.39 21.67
CA VAL A 256 -3.77 -16.38 22.45
C VAL A 256 -2.36 -15.85 22.74
N GLU A 257 -1.97 -15.83 24.00
CA GLU A 257 -0.63 -15.41 24.41
C GLU A 257 0.40 -16.49 24.05
N LEU A 258 1.45 -16.09 23.33
CA LEU A 258 2.62 -16.94 23.08
C LEU A 258 3.63 -16.76 24.22
N ARG A 259 4.11 -17.87 24.80
CA ARG A 259 5.11 -17.83 25.87
C ARG A 259 6.50 -17.45 25.35
N ASP A 260 6.86 -17.94 24.17
CA ASP A 260 8.13 -17.77 23.48
C ASP A 260 7.89 -17.69 21.97
N PRO A 261 8.64 -16.90 21.22
CA PRO A 261 9.59 -15.87 21.60
C PRO A 261 8.92 -14.57 22.07
N GLU A 262 9.73 -13.52 22.35
CA GLU A 262 9.25 -12.14 22.56
C GLU A 262 8.22 -11.74 21.52
N PRO A 263 7.38 -10.71 21.79
CA PRO A 263 6.33 -10.28 20.88
C PRO A 263 6.81 -10.19 19.46
N LEU A 264 6.12 -10.89 18.57
CA LEU A 264 6.43 -10.88 17.15
C LEU A 264 6.02 -9.54 16.57
N VAL A 265 7.01 -8.71 16.30
CA VAL A 265 6.77 -7.38 15.77
C VAL A 265 7.39 -7.21 14.40
N ARG A 266 6.72 -6.43 13.58
CA ARG A 266 7.19 -6.02 12.27
C ARG A 266 7.25 -4.50 12.23
N PRO A 267 8.45 -3.90 12.11
CA PRO A 267 8.57 -2.45 12.06
C PRO A 267 7.94 -1.89 10.77
N ILE A 268 7.00 -1.00 10.94
CA ILE A 268 6.36 -0.24 9.87
C ILE A 268 7.02 1.13 9.79
N ALA A 269 7.23 1.59 8.57
CA ALA A 269 7.97 2.81 8.29
C ALA A 269 7.30 3.68 7.24
N ILE A 270 7.61 4.97 7.31
CA ILE A 270 7.48 5.93 6.23
C ILE A 270 8.74 5.83 5.38
N ILE A 271 8.58 5.75 4.07
CA ILE A 271 9.68 5.59 3.12
C ILE A 271 9.55 6.65 2.03
N TYR A 272 10.65 7.33 1.67
CA TYR A 272 10.68 8.32 0.58
C TYR A 272 12.08 8.43 -0.04
N ARG A 273 12.19 9.08 -1.20
CA ARG A 273 13.47 9.26 -1.92
C ARG A 273 14.40 10.21 -1.14
N ARG A 274 15.63 9.75 -0.84
CA ARG A 274 16.62 10.47 -0.03
C ARG A 274 17.03 11.81 -0.61
N HIS A 275 17.30 11.88 -1.89
CA HIS A 275 17.84 13.06 -2.56
C HIS A 275 16.81 13.89 -3.32
N ARG A 276 15.53 13.55 -3.16
CA ARG A 276 14.43 14.30 -3.78
C ARG A 276 13.80 15.24 -2.77
N LYS A 277 13.70 16.54 -3.13
CA LYS A 277 12.94 17.49 -2.32
C LYS A 277 11.49 17.04 -2.27
N ARG A 278 10.96 16.83 -1.07
CA ARG A 278 9.55 16.48 -0.88
C ARG A 278 8.66 17.64 -1.33
N SER A 279 7.57 17.35 -2.02
CA SER A 279 6.50 18.30 -2.26
C SER A 279 5.90 18.75 -0.93
N ARG A 280 5.24 19.91 -0.89
CA ARG A 280 4.57 20.38 0.33
C ARG A 280 3.47 19.41 0.77
N THR A 281 2.73 18.82 -0.17
CA THR A 281 1.70 17.83 0.13
C THR A 281 2.28 16.57 0.76
N ALA A 282 3.41 16.07 0.25
CA ALA A 282 4.13 14.94 0.83
C ALA A 282 4.68 15.27 2.23
N GLN A 283 5.25 16.50 2.41
CA GLN A 283 5.74 16.96 3.72
C GLN A 283 4.59 17.09 4.73
N ALA A 284 3.46 17.69 4.33
CA ALA A 284 2.28 17.82 5.19
C ALA A 284 1.76 16.46 5.66
N PHE A 285 1.77 15.46 4.79
CA PHE A 285 1.39 14.10 5.15
C PHE A 285 2.36 13.46 6.14
N VAL A 286 3.67 13.61 5.91
CA VAL A 286 4.72 13.13 6.81
C VAL A 286 4.60 13.80 8.18
N ASP A 287 4.36 15.10 8.23
CA ASP A 287 4.17 15.85 9.48
C ASP A 287 2.90 15.40 10.23
N THR A 288 1.81 15.11 9.51
CA THR A 288 0.59 14.55 10.10
C THR A 288 0.85 13.16 10.72
N LEU A 289 1.63 12.31 10.07
CA LEU A 289 2.03 11.02 10.62
C LEU A 289 2.88 11.19 11.88
N ALA A 290 3.86 12.13 11.85
CA ALA A 290 4.69 12.44 13.01
C ALA A 290 3.85 12.86 14.22
N GLU A 291 2.87 13.73 14.01
CA GLU A 291 1.95 14.17 15.06
C GLU A 291 1.12 12.99 15.61
N MET A 292 0.55 12.17 14.74
CA MET A 292 -0.31 11.03 15.14
C MET A 292 0.43 9.94 15.91
N TYR A 293 1.70 9.69 15.57
CA TYR A 293 2.51 8.65 16.18
C TYR A 293 3.57 9.18 17.14
N ASN A 294 3.51 10.46 17.49
CA ASN A 294 4.41 11.13 18.47
C ASN A 294 5.91 10.94 18.14
N GLN A 295 6.25 10.94 16.86
CA GLN A 295 7.60 10.72 16.35
C GLN A 295 8.31 12.05 16.09
N SER A 296 9.57 12.17 16.56
CA SER A 296 10.46 13.26 16.14
C SER A 296 11.03 12.91 14.77
N LEU A 297 10.42 13.43 13.71
CA LEU A 297 10.93 13.21 12.37
C LEU A 297 12.08 14.16 12.06
N PRO A 298 13.16 13.71 11.37
CA PRO A 298 14.21 14.61 10.91
C PRO A 298 13.62 15.62 9.93
N LEU A 299 13.65 16.89 10.33
CA LEU A 299 13.27 18.00 9.46
C LEU A 299 14.25 18.03 8.28
N GLY A 300 13.76 17.79 7.07
CA GLY A 300 14.56 17.95 5.86
C GLY A 300 15.08 19.40 5.79
N GLU A 301 16.39 19.57 5.61
CA GLU A 301 16.99 20.87 5.44
C GLU A 301 16.26 21.63 4.32
N GLY A 302 15.56 22.69 4.67
CA GLY A 302 15.05 23.70 3.75
C GLY A 302 13.54 23.81 3.54
N ASN A 303 12.67 23.22 4.36
CA ASN A 303 11.23 23.43 4.17
C ASN A 303 10.54 23.90 5.45
N ARG A 304 10.00 25.15 5.41
CA ARG A 304 9.08 25.64 6.44
C ARG A 304 7.78 24.85 6.34
N SER A 305 7.31 24.31 7.47
CA SER A 305 6.01 23.67 7.61
C SER A 305 4.90 24.55 7.00
N ILE A 306 3.91 23.91 6.37
CA ILE A 306 2.70 24.59 5.91
C ILE A 306 2.02 25.20 7.14
N PRO A 307 1.67 26.51 7.16
CA PRO A 307 0.89 27.06 8.25
C PRO A 307 -0.47 26.34 8.33
N ARG A 308 -0.84 25.92 9.55
CA ARG A 308 -2.16 25.34 9.80
C ARG A 308 -3.22 26.39 9.47
N PRO A 309 -4.31 26.05 8.77
CA PRO A 309 -5.45 26.94 8.67
C PRO A 309 -6.00 27.20 10.08
N VAL A 310 -6.24 28.48 10.39
CA VAL A 310 -6.84 28.98 11.65
C VAL A 310 -8.31 28.59 11.68
#